data_bc914bc80148557fe7acea5119a4e4d2
#
_entry.id   bc914bc80148557fe7acea5119a4e4d2
#
_cell.length_a   1.000
_cell.length_b   1.000
_cell.length_c   1.000
_cell.angle_alpha   90.00
_cell.angle_beta   90.00
_cell.angle_gamma   90.00
#
_symmetry.space_group_name_H-M   'P 1'
#
loop_
_entity.id
_entity.type
_entity.pdbx_description
1 polymer ?
#
loop_
_entity_poly.entity_id
_entity_poly.type
_entity_poly.pdbx_seq_one_letter_code
_entity_poly.pdbx_strand_id
1 'polypeptide(L)'
;MKGNNRMKVIVVGGGAAGMMAAIAAAESGHQVELLERNEKLGKKIYITGKGRCNVTNACDLEEFFTNIVSNEKFLYSSIYQYDNQAVMDFFESNGCKLKVERGNRVFPVSDHASDVTKALADKMHDLGVKITLHCKVEDLILKEDGSVGGVVTAKGEKKIADRVVFATGGLSYEPTGSDGSGIRILEKYGHKIAETKPALVPFELKEDVGARLQGLALKNVNFSIKNGKKKVYDGFGEMLFTHFGISGPLVISASSYYVKQLYGKEVKCSIDLKPALTEEMLDKRILREFEENKNKQFKNALDKMFPSKLIPVMIELSEINPEKKINEVTKEERKRLVTLIKNWELTITGTRGFREAIITQGGVAVKGVNPSTMESKVIPGLYLAGEMLDIDALTGGFNLQLAWSTGHLAGISLE
;
A
#
# COMPACT_ATOMS: atom_id res chain seq x y z
N MET A 1 21.20 24.73 -29.42
CA MET A 1 21.09 25.16 -28.01
C MET A 1 19.65 25.55 -27.78
N LYS A 2 18.82 24.66 -27.14
CA LYS A 2 17.49 25.06 -26.66
C LYS A 2 17.72 26.11 -25.57
N GLY A 3 17.17 27.32 -25.73
CA GLY A 3 17.24 28.37 -24.71
C GLY A 3 16.69 27.81 -23.40
N ASN A 4 17.49 27.90 -22.33
CA ASN A 4 17.14 27.45 -20.99
C ASN A 4 16.03 28.40 -20.47
N ASN A 5 14.78 28.08 -20.80
CA ASN A 5 13.63 28.92 -20.41
C ASN A 5 13.30 28.56 -18.94
N ARG A 6 13.99 29.25 -18.01
CA ARG A 6 13.80 29.08 -16.57
C ARG A 6 12.39 29.48 -16.18
N MET A 7 11.53 28.48 -15.90
CA MET A 7 10.16 28.67 -15.49
C MET A 7 10.03 28.77 -13.97
N LYS A 8 8.97 29.42 -13.53
CA LYS A 8 8.52 29.41 -12.14
C LYS A 8 7.55 28.24 -11.95
N VAL A 9 7.93 27.29 -11.11
CA VAL A 9 7.18 26.05 -10.83
C VAL A 9 6.68 26.04 -9.38
N ILE A 10 5.41 25.76 -9.20
CA ILE A 10 4.83 25.48 -7.87
C ILE A 10 4.56 23.98 -7.75
N VAL A 11 5.08 23.36 -6.68
CA VAL A 11 4.76 21.99 -6.29
C VAL A 11 3.85 22.02 -5.07
N VAL A 12 2.68 21.39 -5.17
CA VAL A 12 1.68 21.35 -4.09
C VAL A 12 1.72 19.99 -3.41
N GLY A 13 2.15 19.97 -2.15
CA GLY A 13 2.30 18.79 -1.32
C GLY A 13 3.77 18.40 -1.09
N GLY A 14 4.21 18.41 0.17
CA GLY A 14 5.56 18.06 0.60
C GLY A 14 5.70 16.58 1.02
N GLY A 15 4.96 15.68 0.36
CA GLY A 15 5.08 14.23 0.49
C GLY A 15 6.16 13.65 -0.43
N ALA A 16 6.22 12.32 -0.53
CA ALA A 16 7.21 11.60 -1.35
C ALA A 16 7.25 12.11 -2.81
N ALA A 17 6.11 12.07 -3.50
CA ALA A 17 6.03 12.48 -4.90
C ALA A 17 6.35 13.96 -5.10
N GLY A 18 5.86 14.84 -4.22
CA GLY A 18 6.08 16.28 -4.36
C GLY A 18 7.52 16.70 -4.10
N MET A 19 8.18 16.14 -3.09
CA MET A 19 9.60 16.43 -2.85
C MET A 19 10.46 15.94 -4.00
N MET A 20 10.21 14.76 -4.55
CA MET A 20 10.93 14.24 -5.72
C MET A 20 10.67 15.10 -6.96
N ALA A 21 9.41 15.53 -7.20
CA ALA A 21 9.09 16.42 -8.30
C ALA A 21 9.78 17.79 -8.18
N ALA A 22 9.87 18.33 -6.95
CA ALA A 22 10.55 19.60 -6.71
C ALA A 22 12.07 19.51 -6.97
N ILE A 23 12.69 18.39 -6.56
CA ILE A 23 14.10 18.09 -6.83
C ILE A 23 14.33 17.99 -8.34
N ALA A 24 13.58 17.15 -9.03
CA ALA A 24 13.73 16.92 -10.47
C ALA A 24 13.51 18.22 -11.30
N ALA A 25 12.52 19.01 -10.93
CA ALA A 25 12.28 20.32 -11.56
C ALA A 25 13.42 21.32 -11.33
N ALA A 26 13.98 21.36 -10.11
CA ALA A 26 15.10 22.25 -9.79
C ALA A 26 16.40 21.81 -10.48
N GLU A 27 16.68 20.49 -10.57
CA GLU A 27 17.80 19.92 -11.33
C GLU A 27 17.68 20.23 -12.83
N SER A 28 16.44 20.34 -13.35
CA SER A 28 16.18 20.81 -14.73
C SER A 28 16.36 22.31 -14.92
N GLY A 29 16.76 23.06 -13.88
CA GLY A 29 17.09 24.48 -13.94
C GLY A 29 15.93 25.44 -13.67
N HIS A 30 14.76 24.94 -13.26
CA HIS A 30 13.59 25.75 -12.96
C HIS A 30 13.66 26.42 -11.57
N GLN A 31 12.89 27.49 -11.38
CA GLN A 31 12.69 28.11 -10.06
C GLN A 31 11.51 27.47 -9.36
N VAL A 32 11.76 26.69 -8.30
CA VAL A 32 10.75 25.87 -7.64
C VAL A 32 10.35 26.42 -6.28
N GLU A 33 9.03 26.52 -6.04
CA GLU A 33 8.45 26.73 -4.72
C GLU A 33 7.57 25.52 -4.36
N LEU A 34 7.89 24.82 -3.25
CA LEU A 34 7.11 23.73 -2.72
C LEU A 34 6.21 24.24 -1.60
N LEU A 35 4.90 23.98 -1.71
CA LEU A 35 3.87 24.36 -0.74
C LEU A 35 3.40 23.13 0.03
N GLU A 36 3.60 23.15 1.35
CA GLU A 36 3.14 22.08 2.24
C GLU A 36 2.18 22.63 3.29
N ARG A 37 1.02 21.99 3.45
CA ARG A 37 -0.01 22.43 4.41
C ARG A 37 0.37 22.22 5.88
N ASN A 38 1.21 21.23 6.15
CA ASN A 38 1.64 20.87 7.48
C ASN A 38 2.84 21.71 7.96
N GLU A 39 3.20 21.50 9.24
CA GLU A 39 4.36 22.09 9.90
C GLU A 39 5.70 21.47 9.50
N LYS A 40 5.67 20.32 8.79
CA LYS A 40 6.87 19.61 8.33
C LYS A 40 6.62 18.81 7.07
N LEU A 41 7.69 18.56 6.33
CA LEU A 41 7.69 17.69 5.14
C LEU A 41 7.55 16.21 5.51
N GLY A 42 7.05 15.42 4.56
CA GLY A 42 7.11 13.97 4.61
C GLY A 42 6.34 13.28 5.73
N LYS A 43 5.31 13.92 6.33
CA LYS A 43 4.58 13.35 7.49
C LYS A 43 4.15 11.92 7.29
N LYS A 44 3.66 11.55 6.10
CA LYS A 44 3.26 10.17 5.80
C LYS A 44 4.48 9.24 5.69
N ILE A 45 5.63 9.70 5.22
CA ILE A 45 6.87 8.91 5.15
C ILE A 45 7.26 8.42 6.54
N TYR A 46 7.15 9.27 7.58
CA TYR A 46 7.50 8.91 8.97
C TYR A 46 6.72 7.75 9.55
N ILE A 47 5.52 7.46 9.05
CA ILE A 47 4.69 6.36 9.56
C ILE A 47 4.79 5.08 8.72
N THR A 48 5.39 5.17 7.53
CA THR A 48 5.57 3.99 6.67
C THR A 48 6.60 3.03 7.27
N GLY A 49 6.47 1.73 6.95
CA GLY A 49 7.41 0.71 7.42
C GLY A 49 7.52 0.65 8.95
N LYS A 50 6.47 1.00 9.70
CA LYS A 50 6.48 1.10 11.18
C LYS A 50 7.52 2.10 11.71
N GLY A 51 7.62 3.26 11.07
CA GLY A 51 8.55 4.33 11.46
C GLY A 51 9.94 4.22 10.81
N ARG A 52 10.21 3.15 10.06
CA ARG A 52 11.52 2.94 9.41
C ARG A 52 11.59 3.44 7.98
N CYS A 53 10.47 3.64 7.31
CA CYS A 53 10.30 3.91 5.89
C CYS A 53 10.83 2.76 5.00
N ASN A 54 9.92 1.99 4.41
CA ASN A 54 10.25 1.05 3.34
C ASN A 54 10.36 1.83 2.02
N VAL A 55 11.57 2.29 1.69
CA VAL A 55 11.85 3.27 0.63
C VAL A 55 11.42 2.77 -0.75
N THR A 56 11.76 1.51 -1.04
CA THR A 56 11.43 0.83 -2.30
C THR A 56 11.55 -0.69 -2.13
N ASN A 57 11.46 -1.42 -3.23
CA ASN A 57 11.72 -2.85 -3.31
C ASN A 57 12.84 -3.12 -4.31
N ALA A 58 13.86 -3.89 -3.94
CA ALA A 58 15.02 -4.21 -4.76
C ALA A 58 14.82 -5.44 -5.69
N CYS A 59 13.55 -5.83 -5.97
CA CYS A 59 13.24 -6.84 -6.96
C CYS A 59 13.54 -6.35 -8.39
N ASP A 60 13.61 -7.26 -9.36
CA ASP A 60 13.67 -6.88 -10.76
C ASP A 60 12.36 -6.22 -11.23
N LEU A 61 12.40 -5.54 -12.38
CA LEU A 61 11.25 -4.79 -12.89
C LEU A 61 10.08 -5.71 -13.29
N GLU A 62 10.34 -6.94 -13.73
CA GLU A 62 9.29 -7.88 -14.07
C GLU A 62 8.48 -8.26 -12.81
N GLU A 63 9.17 -8.64 -11.73
CA GLU A 63 8.54 -8.87 -10.43
C GLU A 63 7.87 -7.60 -9.91
N PHE A 64 8.50 -6.43 -10.08
CA PHE A 64 7.95 -5.15 -9.65
C PHE A 64 6.56 -4.90 -10.23
N PHE A 65 6.39 -5.04 -11.54
CA PHE A 65 5.12 -4.81 -12.22
C PHE A 65 4.01 -5.78 -11.77
N THR A 66 4.35 -7.02 -11.41
CA THR A 66 3.36 -7.98 -10.88
C THR A 66 2.74 -7.55 -9.55
N ASN A 67 3.38 -6.62 -8.83
CA ASN A 67 2.90 -6.07 -7.57
C ASN A 67 2.04 -4.80 -7.73
N ILE A 68 1.88 -4.30 -8.95
CA ILE A 68 0.97 -3.17 -9.23
C ILE A 68 -0.45 -3.70 -9.36
N VAL A 69 -1.37 -3.13 -8.59
CA VAL A 69 -2.78 -3.58 -8.56
C VAL A 69 -3.63 -2.82 -9.57
N SER A 70 -3.43 -1.51 -9.71
CA SER A 70 -4.25 -0.66 -10.61
C SER A 70 -3.40 0.07 -11.63
N ASN A 71 -3.88 0.07 -12.89
CA ASN A 71 -3.34 0.88 -13.99
C ASN A 71 -1.83 0.69 -14.29
N GLU A 72 -1.33 -0.54 -14.20
CA GLU A 72 0.07 -0.92 -14.42
C GLU A 72 0.68 -0.28 -15.68
N LYS A 73 -0.02 -0.37 -16.83
CA LYS A 73 0.49 0.15 -18.11
C LYS A 73 0.73 1.66 -18.12
N PHE A 74 -0.01 2.41 -17.31
CA PHE A 74 0.19 3.86 -17.15
C PHE A 74 1.55 4.18 -16.54
N LEU A 75 2.09 3.28 -15.75
CA LEU A 75 3.30 3.49 -14.96
C LEU A 75 4.60 3.12 -15.68
N TYR A 76 4.54 2.50 -16.86
CA TYR A 76 5.76 2.08 -17.57
C TYR A 76 6.75 3.23 -17.77
N SER A 77 6.30 4.36 -18.33
CA SER A 77 7.22 5.48 -18.57
C SER A 77 7.86 5.99 -17.30
N SER A 78 7.11 6.17 -16.22
CA SER A 78 7.63 6.69 -14.95
C SER A 78 8.60 5.72 -14.27
N ILE A 79 8.31 4.42 -14.29
CA ILE A 79 9.15 3.40 -13.63
C ILE A 79 10.42 3.14 -14.45
N TYR A 80 10.35 3.06 -15.78
CA TYR A 80 11.56 2.89 -16.61
C TYR A 80 12.43 4.14 -16.62
N GLN A 81 11.86 5.34 -16.45
CA GLN A 81 12.62 6.59 -16.36
C GLN A 81 13.32 6.75 -15.00
N TYR A 82 12.70 6.25 -13.92
CA TYR A 82 13.23 6.38 -12.56
C TYR A 82 12.82 5.14 -11.74
N ASP A 83 13.61 4.08 -11.90
CA ASP A 83 13.37 2.77 -11.31
C ASP A 83 13.80 2.67 -9.83
N ASN A 84 13.66 1.48 -9.27
CA ASN A 84 14.03 1.21 -7.89
C ASN A 84 15.56 1.33 -7.66
N GLN A 85 16.39 1.01 -8.65
CA GLN A 85 17.83 1.21 -8.54
C GLN A 85 18.18 2.70 -8.51
N ALA A 86 17.59 3.49 -9.40
CA ALA A 86 17.77 4.95 -9.41
C ALA A 86 17.34 5.60 -8.09
N VAL A 87 16.26 5.11 -7.48
CA VAL A 87 15.82 5.56 -6.15
C VAL A 87 16.85 5.20 -5.07
N MET A 88 17.38 3.98 -5.08
CA MET A 88 18.43 3.59 -4.12
C MET A 88 19.67 4.45 -4.28
N ASP A 89 20.15 4.64 -5.50
CA ASP A 89 21.32 5.46 -5.81
C ASP A 89 21.13 6.93 -5.38
N PHE A 90 19.93 7.47 -5.58
CA PHE A 90 19.57 8.81 -5.11
C PHE A 90 19.73 8.95 -3.60
N PHE A 91 19.13 8.06 -2.81
CA PHE A 91 19.20 8.16 -1.34
C PHE A 91 20.62 7.94 -0.83
N GLU A 92 21.37 6.98 -1.37
CA GLU A 92 22.74 6.71 -0.95
C GLU A 92 23.67 7.88 -1.29
N SER A 93 23.55 8.47 -2.48
CA SER A 93 24.35 9.65 -2.89
C SER A 93 24.01 10.91 -2.08
N ASN A 94 22.81 10.97 -1.50
CA ASN A 94 22.38 12.08 -0.64
C ASN A 94 22.46 11.73 0.86
N GLY A 95 23.35 10.80 1.25
CA GLY A 95 23.73 10.53 2.62
C GLY A 95 22.78 9.61 3.41
N CYS A 96 21.75 9.04 2.79
CA CYS A 96 20.87 8.06 3.40
C CYS A 96 21.28 6.64 2.99
N LYS A 97 22.16 6.00 3.74
CA LYS A 97 22.59 4.61 3.50
C LYS A 97 21.42 3.65 3.63
N LEU A 98 21.33 2.70 2.68
CA LEU A 98 20.26 1.75 2.58
C LEU A 98 20.71 0.31 2.86
N LYS A 99 19.76 -0.54 3.27
CA LYS A 99 19.91 -2.00 3.41
C LYS A 99 18.72 -2.71 2.79
N VAL A 100 18.99 -3.89 2.22
CA VAL A 100 17.95 -4.78 1.70
C VAL A 100 17.64 -5.85 2.74
N GLU A 101 16.38 -6.00 3.08
CA GLU A 101 15.87 -7.02 4.00
C GLU A 101 15.07 -8.12 3.24
N ARG A 102 14.65 -9.16 3.97
CA ARG A 102 13.84 -10.26 3.41
C ARG A 102 12.68 -9.75 2.57
N GLY A 103 12.47 -10.32 1.39
CA GLY A 103 11.45 -9.92 0.42
C GLY A 103 11.83 -8.65 -0.34
N ASN A 104 13.14 -8.44 -0.54
CA ASN A 104 13.73 -7.32 -1.30
C ASN A 104 13.31 -5.92 -0.80
N ARG A 105 12.83 -5.81 0.45
CA ARG A 105 12.40 -4.53 1.04
C ARG A 105 13.62 -3.68 1.39
N VAL A 106 13.59 -2.42 0.98
CA VAL A 106 14.69 -1.48 1.16
C VAL A 106 14.40 -0.51 2.29
N PHE A 107 15.28 -0.45 3.28
CA PHE A 107 15.16 0.44 4.45
C PHE A 107 16.44 1.24 4.65
N PRO A 108 16.38 2.42 5.30
CA PRO A 108 17.60 3.08 5.79
C PRO A 108 18.33 2.18 6.80
N VAL A 109 19.66 2.18 6.77
CA VAL A 109 20.49 1.41 7.71
C VAL A 109 20.21 1.80 9.16
N SER A 110 19.91 3.06 9.41
CA SER A 110 19.56 3.61 10.70
C SER A 110 18.23 3.12 11.28
N ASP A 111 17.35 2.52 10.44
CA ASP A 111 15.95 2.22 10.76
C ASP A 111 15.10 3.46 11.12
N HIS A 112 15.49 4.66 10.68
CA HIS A 112 14.77 5.90 10.92
C HIS A 112 14.27 6.56 9.64
N ALA A 113 12.95 6.71 9.52
CA ALA A 113 12.32 7.41 8.38
C ALA A 113 12.74 8.89 8.27
N SER A 114 13.27 9.48 9.37
CA SER A 114 13.81 10.84 9.37
C SER A 114 14.98 11.01 8.40
N ASP A 115 15.80 9.98 8.19
CA ASP A 115 16.98 10.09 7.33
C ASP A 115 16.57 10.16 5.86
N VAL A 116 15.48 9.47 5.48
CA VAL A 116 14.88 9.55 4.16
C VAL A 116 14.34 10.97 3.90
N THR A 117 13.58 11.53 4.84
CA THR A 117 13.04 12.89 4.69
C THR A 117 14.12 13.95 4.76
N LYS A 118 15.17 13.75 5.56
CA LYS A 118 16.32 14.63 5.65
C LYS A 118 17.08 14.67 4.32
N ALA A 119 17.39 13.54 3.71
CA ALA A 119 18.08 13.48 2.42
C ALA A 119 17.32 14.27 1.33
N LEU A 120 15.99 14.14 1.28
CA LEU A 120 15.16 14.91 0.35
C LEU A 120 15.17 16.42 0.65
N ALA A 121 15.04 16.79 1.94
CA ALA A 121 15.02 18.19 2.37
C ALA A 121 16.36 18.89 2.12
N ASP A 122 17.48 18.23 2.46
CA ASP A 122 18.83 18.74 2.23
C ASP A 122 19.07 18.94 0.74
N LYS A 123 18.71 17.96 -0.11
CA LYS A 123 18.84 18.07 -1.57
C LYS A 123 18.00 19.22 -2.15
N MET A 124 16.77 19.41 -1.68
CA MET A 124 15.95 20.56 -2.10
C MET A 124 16.58 21.89 -1.69
N HIS A 125 17.14 21.97 -0.49
CA HIS A 125 17.85 23.15 -0.01
C HIS A 125 19.08 23.47 -0.87
N ASP A 126 19.91 22.47 -1.18
CA ASP A 126 21.12 22.62 -2.01
C ASP A 126 20.77 23.10 -3.43
N LEU A 127 19.62 22.71 -3.95
CA LEU A 127 19.10 23.14 -5.26
C LEU A 127 18.38 24.49 -5.21
N GLY A 128 18.27 25.13 -4.03
CA GLY A 128 17.60 26.42 -3.87
C GLY A 128 16.06 26.36 -3.99
N VAL A 129 15.44 25.21 -3.75
CA VAL A 129 13.97 25.08 -3.70
C VAL A 129 13.44 25.87 -2.52
N LYS A 130 12.50 26.78 -2.78
CA LYS A 130 11.81 27.52 -1.71
C LYS A 130 10.73 26.62 -1.09
N ILE A 131 10.83 26.34 0.20
CA ILE A 131 9.85 25.53 0.94
C ILE A 131 8.96 26.46 1.77
N THR A 132 7.64 26.36 1.58
CA THR A 132 6.64 27.14 2.32
C THR A 132 5.72 26.17 3.06
N LEU A 133 5.95 26.03 4.37
CA LEU A 133 5.12 25.21 5.29
C LEU A 133 3.86 25.99 5.71
N HIS A 134 2.89 25.29 6.35
CA HIS A 134 1.60 25.86 6.76
C HIS A 134 0.87 26.58 5.61
N CYS A 135 1.06 26.09 4.37
CA CYS A 135 0.52 26.66 3.15
C CYS A 135 -0.41 25.65 2.46
N LYS A 136 -1.69 25.66 2.84
CA LYS A 136 -2.72 24.84 2.19
C LYS A 136 -3.17 25.53 0.91
N VAL A 137 -3.17 24.80 -0.20
CA VAL A 137 -3.75 25.24 -1.48
C VAL A 137 -5.23 24.85 -1.49
N GLU A 138 -6.09 25.74 -1.95
CA GLU A 138 -7.55 25.55 -2.00
C GLU A 138 -8.12 25.68 -3.40
N ASP A 139 -7.39 26.31 -4.34
CA ASP A 139 -7.87 26.43 -5.71
C ASP A 139 -6.72 26.60 -6.70
N LEU A 140 -7.04 26.47 -8.00
CA LEU A 140 -6.17 26.77 -9.13
C LEU A 140 -6.43 28.20 -9.66
N ILE A 141 -5.41 28.79 -10.28
CA ILE A 141 -5.54 29.95 -11.13
C ILE A 141 -5.38 29.46 -12.56
N LEU A 142 -6.37 29.70 -13.40
CA LEU A 142 -6.28 29.45 -14.85
C LEU A 142 -6.04 30.78 -15.58
N LYS A 143 -5.28 30.71 -16.67
CA LYS A 143 -5.10 31.80 -17.63
C LYS A 143 -6.31 31.86 -18.59
N GLU A 144 -6.36 32.88 -19.43
CA GLU A 144 -7.44 33.06 -20.41
C GLU A 144 -7.50 31.93 -21.44
N ASP A 145 -6.37 31.30 -21.75
CA ASP A 145 -6.25 30.16 -22.66
C ASP A 145 -6.60 28.81 -22.00
N GLY A 146 -7.02 28.82 -20.74
CA GLY A 146 -7.35 27.63 -19.95
C GLY A 146 -6.16 26.89 -19.37
N SER A 147 -4.92 27.32 -19.64
CA SER A 147 -3.73 26.74 -19.02
C SER A 147 -3.58 27.17 -17.55
N VAL A 148 -2.77 26.42 -16.77
CA VAL A 148 -2.51 26.77 -15.37
C VAL A 148 -1.72 28.08 -15.29
N GLY A 149 -2.10 28.96 -14.35
CA GLY A 149 -1.43 30.23 -14.07
C GLY A 149 -0.92 30.34 -12.62
N GLY A 150 -1.20 29.33 -11.80
CA GLY A 150 -0.80 29.30 -10.39
C GLY A 150 -1.84 28.67 -9.48
N VAL A 151 -1.77 29.00 -8.19
CA VAL A 151 -2.66 28.48 -7.14
C VAL A 151 -3.16 29.57 -6.20
N VAL A 152 -4.29 29.30 -5.53
CA VAL A 152 -4.83 30.13 -4.44
C VAL A 152 -4.66 29.37 -3.13
N THR A 153 -4.09 30.01 -2.13
CA THR A 153 -3.93 29.44 -0.80
C THR A 153 -5.19 29.64 0.06
N ALA A 154 -5.31 28.88 1.15
CA ALA A 154 -6.39 29.03 2.14
C ALA A 154 -6.46 30.44 2.79
N LYS A 155 -5.39 31.22 2.70
CA LYS A 155 -5.34 32.63 3.16
C LYS A 155 -5.76 33.62 2.06
N GLY A 156 -6.20 33.13 0.90
CA GLY A 156 -6.57 33.96 -0.25
C GLY A 156 -5.37 34.51 -1.04
N GLU A 157 -4.15 34.14 -0.71
CA GLU A 157 -2.95 34.55 -1.43
C GLU A 157 -2.91 33.86 -2.80
N LYS A 158 -2.71 34.67 -3.86
CA LYS A 158 -2.48 34.17 -5.22
C LYS A 158 -0.99 33.97 -5.46
N LYS A 159 -0.57 32.78 -5.75
CA LYS A 159 0.78 32.42 -6.12
C LYS A 159 0.84 32.07 -7.60
N ILE A 160 1.44 32.98 -8.38
CA ILE A 160 1.53 32.86 -9.84
C ILE A 160 2.73 31.94 -10.20
N ALA A 161 2.51 31.07 -11.17
CA ALA A 161 3.52 30.15 -11.72
C ALA A 161 3.27 29.86 -13.19
N ASP A 162 4.33 29.44 -13.89
CA ASP A 162 4.25 28.99 -15.27
C ASP A 162 3.72 27.54 -15.35
N ARG A 163 4.10 26.71 -14.36
CA ARG A 163 3.69 25.29 -14.24
C ARG A 163 3.36 24.97 -12.78
N VAL A 164 2.48 24.00 -12.60
CA VAL A 164 2.07 23.52 -11.28
C VAL A 164 2.11 22.00 -11.26
N VAL A 165 2.71 21.41 -10.21
CA VAL A 165 2.68 19.97 -9.94
C VAL A 165 1.82 19.71 -8.71
N PHE A 166 0.74 18.92 -8.84
CA PHE A 166 -0.08 18.46 -7.73
C PHE A 166 0.39 17.07 -7.27
N ALA A 167 0.76 16.97 -5.99
CA ALA A 167 1.24 15.76 -5.33
C ALA A 167 0.68 15.65 -3.90
N THR A 168 -0.63 15.88 -3.75
CA THR A 168 -1.32 16.07 -2.45
C THR A 168 -1.68 14.76 -1.76
N GLY A 169 -1.41 13.60 -2.38
CA GLY A 169 -1.76 12.28 -1.84
C GLY A 169 -3.26 11.96 -1.95
N GLY A 170 -3.66 10.85 -1.34
CA GLY A 170 -5.04 10.35 -1.34
C GLY A 170 -5.84 10.76 -0.08
N LEU A 171 -6.55 9.76 0.52
CA LEU A 171 -7.41 9.92 1.70
C LEU A 171 -6.94 9.10 2.90
N SER A 172 -5.91 8.26 2.76
CA SER A 172 -5.39 7.44 3.85
C SER A 172 -4.45 8.24 4.75
N TYR A 173 -4.55 8.00 6.07
CA TYR A 173 -3.81 8.75 7.10
C TYR A 173 -4.07 10.27 7.03
N GLU A 174 -5.33 10.67 7.07
CA GLU A 174 -5.76 12.08 7.03
C GLU A 174 -4.93 13.03 7.92
N PRO A 175 -4.55 12.66 9.17
CA PRO A 175 -3.72 13.53 10.03
C PRO A 175 -2.34 13.87 9.44
N THR A 176 -1.90 13.15 8.40
CA THR A 176 -0.65 13.46 7.68
C THR A 176 -0.83 14.48 6.57
N GLY A 177 -2.06 14.92 6.29
CA GLY A 177 -2.39 15.92 5.27
C GLY A 177 -3.10 15.35 4.04
N SER A 178 -3.25 14.03 3.92
CA SER A 178 -3.92 13.35 2.81
C SER A 178 -5.44 13.30 3.06
N ASP A 179 -6.13 14.44 2.90
CA ASP A 179 -7.58 14.60 3.14
C ASP A 179 -8.43 14.61 1.86
N GLY A 180 -7.83 14.33 0.71
CA GLY A 180 -8.50 14.34 -0.59
C GLY A 180 -8.80 15.73 -1.15
N SER A 181 -8.36 16.82 -0.50
CA SER A 181 -8.64 18.19 -0.98
C SER A 181 -8.11 18.45 -2.39
N GLY A 182 -6.91 17.99 -2.72
CA GLY A 182 -6.37 18.14 -4.07
C GLY A 182 -7.18 17.36 -5.14
N ILE A 183 -7.69 16.19 -4.81
CA ILE A 183 -8.57 15.43 -5.72
C ILE A 183 -9.86 16.20 -5.98
N ARG A 184 -10.49 16.79 -4.94
CA ARG A 184 -11.71 17.60 -5.09
C ARG A 184 -11.49 18.87 -5.91
N ILE A 185 -10.31 19.51 -5.77
CA ILE A 185 -9.95 20.64 -6.64
C ILE A 185 -9.94 20.20 -8.11
N LEU A 186 -9.28 19.09 -8.43
CA LEU A 186 -9.18 18.62 -9.81
C LEU A 186 -10.52 18.16 -10.39
N GLU A 187 -11.39 17.56 -9.57
CA GLU A 187 -12.76 17.22 -9.96
C GLU A 187 -13.56 18.44 -10.37
N LYS A 188 -13.47 19.56 -9.60
CA LYS A 188 -14.08 20.86 -9.91
C LYS A 188 -13.67 21.39 -11.31
N TYR A 189 -12.43 21.09 -11.72
CA TYR A 189 -11.89 21.51 -13.02
C TYR A 189 -12.03 20.46 -14.12
N GLY A 190 -12.87 19.43 -13.93
CA GLY A 190 -13.26 18.51 -14.98
C GLY A 190 -12.44 17.23 -15.08
N HIS A 191 -11.50 16.98 -14.17
CA HIS A 191 -10.88 15.65 -14.06
C HIS A 191 -11.90 14.61 -13.60
N LYS A 192 -11.91 13.46 -14.26
CA LYS A 192 -12.68 12.31 -13.79
C LYS A 192 -11.99 11.68 -12.60
N ILE A 193 -12.78 11.37 -11.57
CA ILE A 193 -12.30 10.73 -10.36
C ILE A 193 -12.82 9.28 -10.33
N ALA A 194 -11.91 8.32 -10.23
CA ALA A 194 -12.23 6.96 -9.86
C ALA A 194 -12.62 6.91 -8.38
N GLU A 195 -13.67 6.17 -8.05
CA GLU A 195 -14.15 6.04 -6.68
C GLU A 195 -13.01 5.67 -5.72
N THR A 196 -12.80 6.49 -4.70
CA THR A 196 -11.74 6.27 -3.73
C THR A 196 -12.15 5.26 -2.67
N LYS A 197 -11.31 4.28 -2.41
CA LYS A 197 -11.54 3.18 -1.47
C LYS A 197 -10.31 2.95 -0.59
N PRO A 198 -10.52 2.52 0.68
CA PRO A 198 -9.42 2.17 1.56
C PRO A 198 -8.78 0.85 1.11
N ALA A 199 -7.48 0.84 0.82
CA ALA A 199 -6.74 -0.34 0.43
C ALA A 199 -5.50 -0.56 1.32
N LEU A 200 -4.92 -1.76 1.25
CA LEU A 200 -3.93 -2.22 2.22
C LEU A 200 -4.44 -2.05 3.66
N VAL A 201 -5.57 -2.66 3.95
CA VAL A 201 -6.38 -2.46 5.15
C VAL A 201 -6.81 -3.80 5.75
N PRO A 202 -6.94 -3.93 7.09
CA PRO A 202 -7.45 -5.14 7.72
C PRO A 202 -8.90 -5.46 7.34
N PHE A 203 -9.29 -6.74 7.43
CA PHE A 203 -10.65 -7.20 7.24
C PHE A 203 -11.41 -7.37 8.56
N GLU A 204 -12.69 -7.05 8.53
CA GLU A 204 -13.66 -7.43 9.54
C GLU A 204 -14.27 -8.79 9.19
N LEU A 205 -14.45 -9.64 10.20
CA LEU A 205 -15.03 -10.97 10.04
C LEU A 205 -16.44 -11.03 10.66
N LYS A 206 -17.26 -11.91 10.11
CA LYS A 206 -18.58 -12.22 10.63
C LYS A 206 -18.50 -13.08 11.89
N GLU A 207 -17.57 -14.00 11.89
CA GLU A 207 -17.33 -14.94 12.98
C GLU A 207 -16.60 -14.26 14.15
N ASP A 208 -16.88 -14.67 15.38
CA ASP A 208 -16.25 -14.14 16.61
C ASP A 208 -14.80 -14.60 16.80
N VAL A 209 -14.31 -15.46 15.91
CA VAL A 209 -12.98 -16.07 15.97
C VAL A 209 -11.85 -15.03 16.02
N GLY A 210 -12.06 -13.85 15.45
CA GLY A 210 -11.12 -12.73 15.53
C GLY A 210 -10.84 -12.33 16.98
N ALA A 211 -11.88 -12.08 17.77
CA ALA A 211 -11.76 -11.72 19.18
C ALA A 211 -11.15 -12.84 20.03
N ARG A 212 -11.55 -14.09 19.78
CA ARG A 212 -11.06 -15.28 20.51
C ARG A 212 -9.57 -15.52 20.26
N LEU A 213 -9.09 -15.26 19.04
CA LEU A 213 -7.71 -15.47 18.61
C LEU A 213 -6.87 -14.17 18.59
N GLN A 214 -7.38 -13.06 19.08
CA GLN A 214 -6.68 -11.77 19.08
C GLN A 214 -5.21 -11.91 19.51
N GLY A 215 -4.29 -11.38 18.68
CA GLY A 215 -2.85 -11.44 18.90
C GLY A 215 -2.18 -12.73 18.41
N LEU A 216 -2.93 -13.75 17.96
CA LEU A 216 -2.34 -14.93 17.34
C LEU A 216 -1.86 -14.60 15.94
N ALA A 217 -0.56 -14.73 15.70
CA ALA A 217 0.04 -14.69 14.36
C ALA A 217 0.17 -16.10 13.81
N LEU A 218 -0.31 -16.32 12.59
CA LEU A 218 -0.09 -17.54 11.83
C LEU A 218 0.99 -17.28 10.78
N LYS A 219 2.00 -18.15 10.74
CA LYS A 219 3.09 -18.11 9.78
C LYS A 219 2.98 -19.27 8.80
N ASN A 220 3.45 -19.03 7.56
CA ASN A 220 3.48 -20.05 6.52
C ASN A 220 2.09 -20.66 6.25
N VAL A 221 1.07 -19.82 6.17
CA VAL A 221 -0.29 -20.18 5.78
C VAL A 221 -0.59 -19.69 4.37
N ASN A 222 -1.57 -20.30 3.73
CA ASN A 222 -2.14 -19.78 2.50
C ASN A 222 -3.50 -19.13 2.81
N PHE A 223 -3.73 -17.95 2.24
CA PHE A 223 -5.01 -17.23 2.37
C PHE A 223 -5.60 -16.97 1.00
N SER A 224 -6.86 -17.32 0.80
CA SER A 224 -7.54 -17.14 -0.47
C SER A 224 -8.91 -16.48 -0.32
N ILE A 225 -9.27 -15.65 -1.33
CA ILE A 225 -10.60 -15.04 -1.47
C ILE A 225 -11.18 -15.51 -2.79
N LYS A 226 -12.44 -15.99 -2.76
CA LYS A 226 -13.17 -16.46 -3.94
C LYS A 226 -14.49 -15.70 -4.11
N ASN A 227 -14.84 -15.39 -5.35
CA ASN A 227 -16.18 -14.91 -5.71
C ASN A 227 -16.84 -15.99 -6.61
N GLY A 228 -17.63 -16.84 -6.01
CA GLY A 228 -18.11 -18.06 -6.66
C GLY A 228 -16.93 -18.96 -7.07
N LYS A 229 -16.85 -19.27 -8.37
CA LYS A 229 -15.74 -20.07 -8.92
C LYS A 229 -14.46 -19.26 -9.20
N LYS A 230 -14.55 -17.91 -9.24
CA LYS A 230 -13.42 -17.06 -9.57
C LYS A 230 -12.55 -16.83 -8.34
N LYS A 231 -11.26 -17.17 -8.46
CA LYS A 231 -10.23 -16.79 -7.48
C LYS A 231 -9.94 -15.29 -7.62
N VAL A 232 -10.13 -14.53 -6.54
CA VAL A 232 -9.87 -13.09 -6.47
C VAL A 232 -8.47 -12.85 -5.92
N TYR A 233 -8.09 -13.62 -4.91
CA TYR A 233 -6.76 -13.60 -4.31
C TYR A 233 -6.36 -14.99 -3.84
N ASP A 234 -5.07 -15.27 -3.89
CA ASP A 234 -4.46 -16.48 -3.35
C ASP A 234 -2.99 -16.17 -3.05
N GLY A 235 -2.59 -16.25 -1.79
CA GLY A 235 -1.25 -15.87 -1.39
C GLY A 235 -0.76 -16.66 -0.18
N PHE A 236 0.56 -16.80 -0.09
CA PHE A 236 1.28 -17.47 0.98
C PHE A 236 2.01 -16.45 1.86
N GLY A 237 1.96 -16.61 3.19
CA GLY A 237 2.65 -15.67 4.08
C GLY A 237 2.24 -15.74 5.53
N GLU A 238 2.26 -14.57 6.16
CA GLU A 238 1.91 -14.38 7.57
C GLU A 238 0.63 -13.57 7.71
N MET A 239 -0.23 -13.95 8.64
CA MET A 239 -1.44 -13.23 9.03
C MET A 239 -1.56 -13.12 10.54
N LEU A 240 -2.40 -12.20 11.00
CA LEU A 240 -2.62 -11.89 12.40
C LEU A 240 -4.12 -11.79 12.69
N PHE A 241 -4.58 -12.43 13.75
CA PHE A 241 -5.91 -12.21 14.28
C PHE A 241 -5.96 -10.97 15.16
N THR A 242 -7.01 -10.17 14.99
CA THR A 242 -7.31 -8.96 15.76
C THR A 242 -8.69 -9.10 16.41
N HIS A 243 -9.04 -8.22 17.33
CA HIS A 243 -10.35 -8.30 18.00
C HIS A 243 -11.57 -8.13 17.04
N PHE A 244 -11.36 -7.52 15.87
CA PHE A 244 -12.41 -7.32 14.86
C PHE A 244 -12.34 -8.31 13.68
N GLY A 245 -11.27 -9.07 13.56
CA GLY A 245 -11.08 -9.98 12.42
C GLY A 245 -9.63 -10.33 12.16
N ILE A 246 -9.13 -10.03 10.95
CA ILE A 246 -7.79 -10.43 10.50
C ILE A 246 -7.00 -9.29 9.86
N SER A 247 -5.69 -9.36 9.99
CA SER A 247 -4.70 -8.41 9.50
C SER A 247 -3.38 -9.13 9.16
N GLY A 248 -2.30 -8.38 9.03
CA GLY A 248 -0.97 -8.88 8.70
C GLY A 248 -0.66 -8.79 7.21
N PRO A 249 0.61 -8.95 6.81
CA PRO A 249 1.07 -8.64 5.45
C PRO A 249 0.26 -9.35 4.35
N LEU A 250 -0.04 -10.63 4.55
CA LEU A 250 -0.81 -11.45 3.62
C LEU A 250 -2.24 -10.92 3.43
N VAL A 251 -2.92 -10.63 4.53
CA VAL A 251 -4.31 -10.15 4.54
C VAL A 251 -4.42 -8.74 4.00
N ILE A 252 -3.50 -7.86 4.38
CA ILE A 252 -3.42 -6.49 3.90
C ILE A 252 -3.21 -6.47 2.37
N SER A 253 -2.32 -7.31 1.82
CA SER A 253 -2.17 -7.44 0.37
C SER A 253 -3.44 -7.96 -0.31
N ALA A 254 -4.10 -8.95 0.29
CA ALA A 254 -5.37 -9.48 -0.22
C ALA A 254 -6.47 -8.41 -0.29
N SER A 255 -6.46 -7.44 0.64
CA SER A 255 -7.48 -6.39 0.70
C SER A 255 -7.49 -5.50 -0.55
N SER A 256 -6.35 -5.25 -1.20
CA SER A 256 -6.31 -4.45 -2.43
C SER A 256 -7.11 -5.12 -3.57
N TYR A 257 -7.04 -6.45 -3.67
CA TYR A 257 -7.82 -7.19 -4.67
C TYR A 257 -9.31 -7.28 -4.31
N TYR A 258 -9.62 -7.45 -3.01
CA TYR A 258 -11.00 -7.39 -2.53
C TYR A 258 -11.62 -6.02 -2.80
N VAL A 259 -10.92 -4.95 -2.45
CA VAL A 259 -11.40 -3.57 -2.64
C VAL A 259 -11.63 -3.27 -4.14
N LYS A 260 -10.74 -3.74 -5.00
CA LYS A 260 -10.88 -3.55 -6.46
C LYS A 260 -12.10 -4.25 -7.05
N GLN A 261 -12.46 -5.44 -6.56
CA GLN A 261 -13.44 -6.31 -7.22
C GLN A 261 -14.74 -6.55 -6.43
N LEU A 262 -14.70 -6.42 -5.09
CA LEU A 262 -15.74 -6.93 -4.20
C LEU A 262 -16.10 -5.93 -3.08
N TYR A 263 -15.61 -4.70 -3.12
CA TYR A 263 -15.83 -3.73 -2.06
C TYR A 263 -17.30 -3.61 -1.65
N GLY A 264 -17.54 -3.67 -0.34
CA GLY A 264 -18.90 -3.61 0.23
C GLY A 264 -19.71 -4.91 0.16
N LYS A 265 -19.13 -6.03 -0.31
CA LYS A 265 -19.79 -7.35 -0.38
C LYS A 265 -19.29 -8.26 0.74
N GLU A 266 -20.20 -9.02 1.34
CA GLU A 266 -19.81 -10.19 2.15
C GLU A 266 -19.25 -11.28 1.22
N VAL A 267 -18.06 -11.80 1.56
CA VAL A 267 -17.41 -12.85 0.76
C VAL A 267 -16.74 -13.90 1.63
N LYS A 268 -16.72 -15.12 1.14
CA LYS A 268 -15.95 -16.20 1.77
C LYS A 268 -14.47 -16.06 1.48
N CYS A 269 -13.67 -16.25 2.53
CA CYS A 269 -12.23 -16.48 2.42
C CYS A 269 -11.88 -17.82 3.09
N SER A 270 -10.72 -18.34 2.78
CA SER A 270 -10.24 -19.58 3.39
C SER A 270 -8.77 -19.49 3.75
N ILE A 271 -8.42 -20.20 4.82
CA ILE A 271 -7.06 -20.33 5.34
C ILE A 271 -6.65 -21.80 5.21
N ASP A 272 -5.55 -22.06 4.51
CA ASP A 272 -4.84 -23.34 4.58
C ASP A 272 -3.72 -23.22 5.61
N LEU A 273 -3.86 -23.92 6.73
CA LEU A 273 -2.92 -23.87 7.85
C LEU A 273 -1.63 -24.69 7.59
N LYS A 274 -1.62 -25.58 6.59
CA LYS A 274 -0.50 -26.46 6.24
C LYS A 274 -0.32 -26.57 4.72
N PRO A 275 -0.05 -25.45 4.00
CA PRO A 275 -0.03 -25.42 2.54
C PRO A 275 1.05 -26.31 1.91
N ALA A 276 2.13 -26.59 2.63
CA ALA A 276 3.20 -27.47 2.16
C ALA A 276 2.80 -28.97 2.12
N LEU A 277 1.66 -29.35 2.70
CA LEU A 277 1.20 -30.73 2.75
C LEU A 277 -0.04 -30.92 1.87
N THR A 278 -0.06 -32.00 1.06
CA THR A 278 -1.31 -32.45 0.43
C THR A 278 -2.26 -33.02 1.49
N GLU A 279 -3.53 -33.21 1.16
CA GLU A 279 -4.51 -33.80 2.10
C GLU A 279 -4.05 -35.20 2.55
N GLU A 280 -3.51 -36.04 1.64
CA GLU A 280 -3.01 -37.35 1.97
C GLU A 280 -1.78 -37.32 2.89
N MET A 281 -0.85 -36.37 2.64
CA MET A 281 0.32 -36.21 3.50
C MET A 281 -0.08 -35.73 4.90
N LEU A 282 -1.05 -34.81 4.96
CA LEU A 282 -1.60 -34.30 6.22
C LEU A 282 -2.33 -35.42 6.99
N ASP A 283 -3.17 -36.21 6.31
CA ASP A 283 -3.87 -37.33 6.95
C ASP A 283 -2.86 -38.37 7.54
N LYS A 284 -1.82 -38.74 6.80
CA LYS A 284 -0.75 -39.61 7.30
C LYS A 284 -0.03 -39.00 8.51
N ARG A 285 0.20 -37.67 8.51
CA ARG A 285 0.81 -36.96 9.64
C ARG A 285 -0.10 -37.01 10.87
N ILE A 286 -1.39 -36.75 10.70
CA ILE A 286 -2.38 -36.80 11.77
C ILE A 286 -2.45 -38.20 12.34
N LEU A 287 -2.49 -39.25 11.51
CA LEU A 287 -2.47 -40.66 11.96
C LEU A 287 -1.24 -40.95 12.83
N ARG A 288 -0.06 -40.52 12.44
CA ARG A 288 1.16 -40.72 13.24
C ARG A 288 1.08 -40.01 14.59
N GLU A 289 0.63 -38.77 14.63
CA GLU A 289 0.45 -38.02 15.89
C GLU A 289 -0.63 -38.68 16.78
N PHE A 290 -1.66 -39.23 16.19
CA PHE A 290 -2.72 -39.96 16.90
C PHE A 290 -2.19 -41.26 17.48
N GLU A 291 -1.38 -42.03 16.75
CA GLU A 291 -0.78 -43.28 17.27
C GLU A 291 0.15 -43.00 18.48
N GLU A 292 0.95 -41.93 18.43
CA GLU A 292 1.80 -41.50 19.55
C GLU A 292 0.98 -41.07 20.79
N ASN A 293 -0.26 -40.66 20.61
CA ASN A 293 -1.14 -40.12 21.65
C ASN A 293 -2.42 -40.93 21.87
N LYS A 294 -2.50 -42.17 21.44
CA LYS A 294 -3.72 -43.00 21.35
C LYS A 294 -4.56 -43.11 22.62
N ASN A 295 -3.94 -42.97 23.79
CA ASN A 295 -4.62 -43.03 25.09
C ASN A 295 -5.06 -41.66 25.63
N LYS A 296 -4.65 -40.55 25.00
CA LYS A 296 -5.05 -39.20 25.38
C LYS A 296 -6.45 -38.89 24.87
N GLN A 297 -7.10 -37.94 25.52
CA GLN A 297 -8.29 -37.30 25.00
C GLN A 297 -7.95 -36.41 23.81
N PHE A 298 -8.85 -36.24 22.85
CA PHE A 298 -8.64 -35.45 21.64
C PHE A 298 -8.16 -34.03 21.95
N LYS A 299 -8.75 -33.36 22.95
CA LYS A 299 -8.34 -32.00 23.39
C LYS A 299 -6.88 -31.88 23.82
N ASN A 300 -6.24 -32.98 24.23
CA ASN A 300 -4.88 -33.04 24.75
C ASN A 300 -3.86 -33.58 23.75
N ALA A 301 -4.25 -33.77 22.49
CA ALA A 301 -3.41 -34.43 21.47
C ALA A 301 -3.03 -33.51 20.31
N LEU A 302 -3.39 -32.21 20.35
CA LEU A 302 -3.23 -31.26 19.24
C LEU A 302 -2.05 -30.30 19.40
N ASP A 303 -1.29 -30.40 20.50
CA ASP A 303 -0.20 -29.43 20.82
C ASP A 303 0.91 -29.37 19.77
N LYS A 304 1.22 -30.51 19.10
CA LYS A 304 2.21 -30.54 18.01
C LYS A 304 1.67 -30.03 16.67
N MET A 305 0.37 -29.85 16.54
CA MET A 305 -0.30 -29.47 15.30
C MET A 305 -0.60 -27.99 15.23
N PHE A 306 -1.00 -27.37 16.35
CA PHE A 306 -1.48 -26.01 16.42
C PHE A 306 -0.86 -25.21 17.57
N PRO A 307 -0.74 -23.89 17.45
CA PRO A 307 -0.50 -23.00 18.59
C PRO A 307 -1.57 -23.19 19.67
N SER A 308 -1.19 -23.15 20.93
CA SER A 308 -2.09 -23.42 22.07
C SER A 308 -3.39 -22.62 22.02
N LYS A 309 -3.32 -21.34 21.62
CA LYS A 309 -4.50 -20.46 21.50
C LYS A 309 -5.47 -20.91 20.40
N LEU A 310 -4.98 -21.59 19.36
CA LEU A 310 -5.82 -22.07 18.25
C LEU A 310 -6.53 -23.41 18.57
N ILE A 311 -5.99 -24.22 19.47
CA ILE A 311 -6.48 -25.57 19.78
C ILE A 311 -7.97 -25.58 20.15
N PRO A 312 -8.47 -24.75 21.09
CA PRO A 312 -9.89 -24.77 21.46
C PRO A 312 -10.82 -24.48 20.28
N VAL A 313 -10.43 -23.56 19.39
CA VAL A 313 -11.20 -23.21 18.19
C VAL A 313 -11.22 -24.38 17.21
N MET A 314 -10.09 -25.03 16.99
CA MET A 314 -9.99 -26.17 16.06
C MET A 314 -10.76 -27.39 16.60
N ILE A 315 -10.80 -27.63 17.90
CA ILE A 315 -11.61 -28.67 18.54
C ILE A 315 -13.07 -28.42 18.23
N GLU A 316 -13.57 -27.23 18.54
CA GLU A 316 -14.95 -26.83 18.29
C GLU A 316 -15.37 -27.00 16.83
N LEU A 317 -14.55 -26.44 15.90
CA LEU A 317 -14.82 -26.48 14.46
C LEU A 317 -14.70 -27.88 13.85
N SER A 318 -13.92 -28.79 14.48
CA SER A 318 -13.80 -30.19 14.01
C SER A 318 -15.02 -31.02 14.29
N GLU A 319 -15.88 -30.58 15.22
CA GLU A 319 -17.06 -31.32 15.73
C GLU A 319 -16.69 -32.69 16.32
N ILE A 320 -15.43 -32.87 16.74
CA ILE A 320 -14.96 -34.07 17.42
C ILE A 320 -15.13 -33.88 18.93
N ASN A 321 -15.76 -34.82 19.62
CA ASN A 321 -15.92 -34.73 21.07
C ASN A 321 -14.55 -34.55 21.76
N PRO A 322 -14.31 -33.46 22.51
CA PRO A 322 -13.04 -33.16 23.15
C PRO A 322 -12.55 -34.22 24.14
N GLU A 323 -13.50 -34.95 24.78
CA GLU A 323 -13.21 -36.01 25.76
C GLU A 323 -12.99 -37.37 25.11
N LYS A 324 -13.23 -37.50 23.81
CA LYS A 324 -13.05 -38.74 23.06
C LYS A 324 -11.58 -39.15 23.05
N LYS A 325 -11.29 -40.44 23.31
CA LYS A 325 -9.92 -40.94 23.18
C LYS A 325 -9.48 -40.95 21.71
N ILE A 326 -8.21 -40.71 21.47
CA ILE A 326 -7.64 -40.62 20.12
C ILE A 326 -7.84 -41.91 19.32
N ASN A 327 -7.74 -43.10 19.97
CA ASN A 327 -7.98 -44.38 19.32
C ASN A 327 -9.45 -44.66 18.93
N GLU A 328 -10.37 -43.81 19.40
CA GLU A 328 -11.80 -43.88 19.08
C GLU A 328 -12.18 -42.87 17.97
N VAL A 329 -11.25 -41.99 17.55
CA VAL A 329 -11.51 -41.01 16.47
C VAL A 329 -11.66 -41.75 15.14
N THR A 330 -12.82 -41.60 14.51
CA THR A 330 -13.14 -42.29 13.27
C THR A 330 -12.38 -41.74 12.07
N LYS A 331 -12.37 -42.49 10.97
CA LYS A 331 -11.78 -42.03 9.71
C LYS A 331 -12.49 -40.78 9.16
N GLU A 332 -13.81 -40.71 9.32
CA GLU A 332 -14.66 -39.60 8.88
C GLU A 332 -14.36 -38.34 9.70
N GLU A 333 -14.25 -38.46 11.02
CA GLU A 333 -13.85 -37.33 11.91
C GLU A 333 -12.47 -36.81 11.56
N ARG A 334 -11.51 -37.72 11.33
CA ARG A 334 -10.15 -37.33 10.91
C ARG A 334 -10.16 -36.66 9.56
N LYS A 335 -10.97 -37.15 8.59
CA LYS A 335 -11.09 -36.50 7.27
C LYS A 335 -11.67 -35.08 7.39
N ARG A 336 -12.68 -34.87 8.26
CA ARG A 336 -13.20 -33.52 8.56
C ARG A 336 -12.11 -32.62 9.11
N LEU A 337 -11.28 -33.10 10.04
CA LEU A 337 -10.16 -32.33 10.59
C LEU A 337 -9.13 -31.97 9.49
N VAL A 338 -8.81 -32.92 8.58
CA VAL A 338 -7.94 -32.65 7.42
C VAL A 338 -8.53 -31.53 6.56
N THR A 339 -9.81 -31.62 6.21
CA THR A 339 -10.50 -30.60 5.39
C THR A 339 -10.50 -29.25 6.09
N LEU A 340 -10.78 -29.22 7.41
CA LEU A 340 -10.75 -27.99 8.20
C LEU A 340 -9.36 -27.33 8.19
N ILE A 341 -8.29 -28.09 8.34
CA ILE A 341 -6.91 -27.59 8.32
C ILE A 341 -6.55 -27.03 6.93
N LYS A 342 -7.01 -27.68 5.86
CA LYS A 342 -6.71 -27.30 4.49
C LYS A 342 -7.59 -26.18 3.94
N ASN A 343 -8.79 -26.01 4.49
CA ASN A 343 -9.77 -25.05 4.01
C ASN A 343 -10.62 -24.50 5.17
N TRP A 344 -9.98 -23.80 6.10
CA TRP A 344 -10.72 -23.13 7.17
C TRP A 344 -11.44 -21.89 6.62
N GLU A 345 -12.75 -21.99 6.45
CA GLU A 345 -13.57 -20.93 5.88
C GLU A 345 -13.98 -19.88 6.91
N LEU A 346 -13.89 -18.61 6.51
CA LEU A 346 -14.34 -17.43 7.25
C LEU A 346 -15.09 -16.49 6.29
N THR A 347 -15.83 -15.54 6.86
CA THR A 347 -16.62 -14.57 6.09
C THR A 347 -16.10 -13.17 6.34
N ILE A 348 -15.58 -12.52 5.30
CA ILE A 348 -15.24 -11.10 5.31
C ILE A 348 -16.54 -10.31 5.17
N THR A 349 -16.80 -9.38 6.10
CA THR A 349 -17.96 -8.48 6.07
C THR A 349 -17.60 -7.08 5.57
N GLY A 350 -16.32 -6.70 5.65
CA GLY A 350 -15.84 -5.39 5.24
C GLY A 350 -14.39 -5.15 5.58
N THR A 351 -14.01 -3.88 5.51
CA THR A 351 -12.67 -3.38 5.84
C THR A 351 -12.75 -2.32 6.93
N ARG A 352 -11.62 -2.06 7.62
CA ARG A 352 -11.52 -1.03 8.68
C ARG A 352 -11.56 0.42 8.20
N GLY A 353 -11.79 0.66 6.93
CA GLY A 353 -11.93 2.01 6.37
C GLY A 353 -10.61 2.80 6.30
N PHE A 354 -10.71 4.08 5.92
CA PHE A 354 -9.55 4.95 5.67
C PHE A 354 -8.68 5.26 6.90
N ARG A 355 -9.22 5.11 8.11
CA ARG A 355 -8.45 5.34 9.35
C ARG A 355 -7.33 4.33 9.55
N GLU A 356 -7.52 3.10 9.06
CA GLU A 356 -6.54 2.02 9.18
C GLU A 356 -5.94 1.60 7.82
N ALA A 357 -6.40 2.20 6.73
CA ALA A 357 -5.88 1.95 5.39
C ALA A 357 -4.49 2.57 5.21
N ILE A 358 -3.54 1.79 4.67
CA ILE A 358 -2.20 2.28 4.38
C ILE A 358 -2.22 3.20 3.15
N ILE A 359 -3.03 2.87 2.14
CA ILE A 359 -3.15 3.62 0.90
C ILE A 359 -4.61 3.84 0.50
N THR A 360 -4.80 4.76 -0.44
CA THR A 360 -6.05 4.97 -1.17
C THR A 360 -5.95 4.26 -2.52
N GLN A 361 -6.95 3.44 -2.86
CA GLN A 361 -7.18 2.96 -4.21
C GLN A 361 -8.22 3.86 -4.88
N GLY A 362 -8.07 4.17 -6.18
CA GLY A 362 -8.86 5.20 -6.85
C GLY A 362 -8.15 6.57 -6.81
N GLY A 363 -8.88 7.63 -7.14
CA GLY A 363 -8.34 8.99 -7.26
C GLY A 363 -8.49 9.55 -8.66
N VAL A 364 -7.61 10.45 -9.10
CA VAL A 364 -7.68 11.04 -10.43
C VAL A 364 -7.46 9.97 -11.50
N ALA A 365 -8.45 9.78 -12.37
CA ALA A 365 -8.42 8.77 -13.41
C ALA A 365 -7.27 9.00 -14.38
N VAL A 366 -6.36 8.02 -14.51
CA VAL A 366 -5.12 8.12 -15.30
C VAL A 366 -5.34 8.41 -16.79
N LYS A 367 -6.53 8.15 -17.31
CA LYS A 367 -6.91 8.50 -18.71
C LYS A 367 -6.84 10.01 -18.96
N GLY A 368 -7.04 10.83 -17.94
CA GLY A 368 -6.92 12.28 -17.97
C GLY A 368 -5.49 12.82 -17.82
N VAL A 369 -4.49 11.93 -17.77
CA VAL A 369 -3.08 12.28 -17.58
C VAL A 369 -2.24 11.66 -18.69
N ASN A 370 -1.20 12.35 -19.13
CA ASN A 370 -0.25 11.82 -20.09
C ASN A 370 0.75 10.89 -19.36
N PRO A 371 0.82 9.59 -19.70
CA PRO A 371 1.71 8.64 -19.00
C PRO A 371 3.20 8.92 -19.23
N SER A 372 3.56 9.66 -20.27
CA SER A 372 4.97 9.94 -20.61
C SER A 372 5.51 11.22 -19.99
N THR A 373 4.63 12.09 -19.43
CA THR A 373 5.02 13.38 -18.86
C THR A 373 4.38 13.68 -17.52
N MET A 374 3.35 12.93 -17.11
CA MET A 374 2.48 13.22 -15.97
C MET A 374 1.64 14.51 -16.14
N GLU A 375 1.63 15.14 -17.31
CA GLU A 375 0.82 16.33 -17.57
C GLU A 375 -0.67 16.00 -17.67
N SER A 376 -1.50 16.87 -17.14
CA SER A 376 -2.95 16.85 -17.30
C SER A 376 -3.34 17.05 -18.76
N LYS A 377 -4.24 16.19 -19.28
CA LYS A 377 -4.89 16.39 -20.59
C LYS A 377 -6.08 17.34 -20.52
N VAL A 378 -6.45 17.79 -19.32
CA VAL A 378 -7.59 18.67 -19.06
C VAL A 378 -7.14 20.11 -18.90
N ILE A 379 -6.02 20.32 -18.20
CA ILE A 379 -5.46 21.65 -17.90
C ILE A 379 -4.00 21.67 -18.35
N PRO A 380 -3.66 22.32 -19.45
CA PRO A 380 -2.28 22.43 -19.90
C PRO A 380 -1.37 23.08 -18.85
N GLY A 381 -0.15 22.57 -18.71
CA GLY A 381 0.82 23.06 -17.73
C GLY A 381 0.61 22.60 -16.29
N LEU A 382 -0.45 21.81 -16.01
CA LEU A 382 -0.67 21.16 -14.73
C LEU A 382 -0.17 19.71 -14.79
N TYR A 383 0.62 19.29 -13.79
CA TYR A 383 1.16 17.94 -13.68
C TYR A 383 0.66 17.26 -12.41
N LEU A 384 0.50 15.93 -12.45
CA LEU A 384 -0.08 15.16 -11.35
C LEU A 384 0.84 14.00 -10.98
N ALA A 385 1.12 13.78 -9.68
CA ALA A 385 2.02 12.73 -9.25
C ALA A 385 1.59 12.07 -7.92
N GLY A 386 2.01 10.84 -7.73
CA GLY A 386 1.83 10.08 -6.49
C GLY A 386 0.41 9.56 -6.28
N GLU A 387 0.09 9.28 -5.04
CA GLU A 387 -1.12 8.55 -4.59
C GLU A 387 -2.45 9.30 -4.87
N MET A 388 -2.42 10.53 -5.31
CA MET A 388 -3.64 11.20 -5.79
C MET A 388 -4.15 10.67 -7.13
N LEU A 389 -3.31 9.99 -7.90
CA LEU A 389 -3.67 9.29 -9.13
C LEU A 389 -4.32 7.93 -8.80
N ASP A 390 -5.17 7.44 -9.70
CA ASP A 390 -5.73 6.09 -9.62
C ASP A 390 -4.66 5.03 -9.94
N ILE A 391 -3.67 4.92 -9.07
CA ILE A 391 -2.57 3.95 -9.10
C ILE A 391 -2.35 3.40 -7.70
N ASP A 392 -2.17 2.10 -7.58
CA ASP A 392 -1.82 1.46 -6.31
C ASP A 392 -1.07 0.14 -6.52
N ALA A 393 -0.29 -0.23 -5.52
CA ALA A 393 0.49 -1.46 -5.50
C ALA A 393 0.40 -2.15 -4.13
N LEU A 394 0.90 -3.37 -4.05
CA LEU A 394 0.96 -4.16 -2.83
C LEU A 394 1.93 -3.55 -1.78
N THR A 395 1.96 -4.16 -0.59
CA THR A 395 2.95 -3.84 0.45
C THR A 395 4.35 -4.25 0.01
N GLY A 396 5.38 -3.57 0.50
CA GLY A 396 6.76 -3.97 0.20
C GLY A 396 7.66 -2.86 -0.34
N GLY A 397 7.23 -1.60 -0.29
CA GLY A 397 7.96 -0.44 -0.82
C GLY A 397 7.45 0.06 -2.17
N PHE A 398 6.56 -0.71 -2.81
CA PHE A 398 6.07 -0.41 -4.17
C PHE A 398 5.34 0.94 -4.26
N ASN A 399 4.45 1.27 -3.32
CA ASN A 399 3.69 2.53 -3.37
C ASN A 399 4.58 3.78 -3.21
N LEU A 400 5.66 3.70 -2.42
CA LEU A 400 6.64 4.78 -2.36
C LEU A 400 7.42 4.88 -3.66
N GLN A 401 7.79 3.75 -4.28
CA GLN A 401 8.41 3.76 -5.61
C GLN A 401 7.52 4.44 -6.64
N LEU A 402 6.20 4.13 -6.68
CA LEU A 402 5.26 4.82 -7.57
C LEU A 402 5.26 6.33 -7.33
N ALA A 403 5.34 6.75 -6.07
CA ALA A 403 5.40 8.17 -5.72
C ALA A 403 6.71 8.83 -6.20
N TRP A 404 7.86 8.15 -6.01
CA TRP A 404 9.15 8.65 -6.50
C TRP A 404 9.18 8.76 -8.02
N SER A 405 8.82 7.67 -8.72
CA SER A 405 8.88 7.60 -10.19
C SER A 405 7.95 8.61 -10.87
N THR A 406 6.70 8.73 -10.42
CA THR A 406 5.75 9.69 -10.98
C THR A 406 6.11 11.12 -10.65
N GLY A 407 6.64 11.37 -9.44
CA GLY A 407 7.13 12.69 -9.03
C GLY A 407 8.33 13.13 -9.86
N HIS A 408 9.32 12.26 -10.02
CA HIS A 408 10.49 12.52 -10.86
C HIS A 408 10.10 12.82 -12.30
N LEU A 409 9.26 11.96 -12.92
CA LEU A 409 8.81 12.17 -14.30
C LEU A 409 8.05 13.48 -14.46
N ALA A 410 7.17 13.85 -13.53
CA ALA A 410 6.50 15.14 -13.56
C ALA A 410 7.49 16.31 -13.51
N GLY A 411 8.53 16.20 -12.66
CA GLY A 411 9.52 17.25 -12.50
C GLY A 411 10.42 17.47 -13.70
N ILE A 412 10.87 16.40 -14.39
CA ILE A 412 11.72 16.52 -15.59
C ILE A 412 10.95 16.86 -16.87
N SER A 413 9.63 16.72 -16.87
CA SER A 413 8.78 16.89 -18.05
C SER A 413 8.18 18.30 -18.20
N LEU A 414 8.57 19.24 -17.36
CA LEU A 414 8.08 20.61 -17.40
C LEU A 414 8.62 21.33 -18.66
N GLU A 415 7.73 21.65 -19.62
CA GLU A 415 8.07 22.34 -20.89
C GLU A 415 7.28 23.64 -21.04
#